data_c0cb350e98748854943570761b0ebebc
#
_entry.id   c0cb350e98748854943570761b0ebebc
#
_cell.length_a   1.000
_cell.length_b   1.000
_cell.length_c   1.000
_cell.angle_alpha   90.00
_cell.angle_beta   90.00
_cell.angle_gamma   90.00
#
_symmetry.space_group_name_H-M   'P 1'
#
loop_
_entity.id
_entity.type
_entity.pdbx_description
1 polymer ?
#
loop_
_entity_poly.entity_id
_entity_poly.type
_entity_poly.pdbx_seq_one_letter_code
_entity_poly.pdbx_strand_id
1 'polypeptide(L)'
;MTVRPATPVDRVLIAALFVAPVIYLIADVLYAVRGWDDSLAAVFHVLGATAYILLMLRLVALGRGALAAVLLVVGALGAAGNVAYGFNTIHVSLGDTDLVDASGAATLIKPLGLFFPLTLLLGAAVLRRTQPLWTVVLLAVASLAWPVAHIANIGWLAVAVNAALVATFAAVALHTPAEHGEA
;
A
#
# COMPACT_ATOMS: atom_id res chain seq x y z
N MET A 1 -21.66 1.05 -28.16
CA MET A 1 -21.39 0.77 -26.73
C MET A 1 -21.49 2.07 -25.97
N THR A 2 -22.45 2.25 -25.08
CA THR A 2 -22.55 3.45 -24.26
C THR A 2 -21.52 3.39 -23.15
N VAL A 3 -20.53 4.26 -23.18
CA VAL A 3 -19.53 4.39 -22.11
C VAL A 3 -20.20 5.02 -20.90
N ARG A 4 -20.18 4.32 -19.77
CA ARG A 4 -20.76 4.81 -18.51
C ARG A 4 -19.82 5.87 -17.91
N PRO A 5 -20.31 7.08 -17.59
CA PRO A 5 -19.47 8.10 -16.96
C PRO A 5 -18.96 7.63 -15.61
N ALA A 6 -17.70 7.98 -15.28
CA ALA A 6 -17.05 7.63 -14.02
C ALA A 6 -17.84 8.20 -12.83
N THR A 7 -18.21 7.33 -11.89
CA THR A 7 -18.92 7.71 -10.66
C THR A 7 -18.00 8.47 -9.72
N PRO A 8 -18.53 9.21 -8.71
CA PRO A 8 -17.71 9.79 -7.65
C PRO A 8 -16.80 8.76 -6.95
N VAL A 9 -17.29 7.53 -6.75
CA VAL A 9 -16.50 6.44 -6.15
C VAL A 9 -15.31 6.06 -7.04
N ASP A 10 -15.54 5.91 -8.36
CA ASP A 10 -14.44 5.60 -9.30
C ASP A 10 -13.34 6.67 -9.24
N ARG A 11 -13.72 7.96 -9.16
CA ARG A 11 -12.76 9.06 -9.05
C ARG A 11 -11.92 8.98 -7.77
N VAL A 12 -12.54 8.64 -6.63
CA VAL A 12 -11.85 8.45 -5.35
C VAL A 12 -10.87 7.27 -5.46
N LEU A 13 -11.30 6.14 -6.03
CA LEU A 13 -10.46 4.96 -6.19
C LEU A 13 -9.29 5.21 -7.17
N ILE A 14 -9.50 6.00 -8.23
CA ILE A 14 -8.42 6.41 -9.15
C ILE A 14 -7.45 7.35 -8.43
N ALA A 15 -7.94 8.34 -7.69
CA ALA A 15 -7.09 9.25 -6.93
C ALA A 15 -6.25 8.51 -5.88
N ALA A 16 -6.79 7.44 -5.27
CA ALA A 16 -6.07 6.62 -4.30
C ALA A 16 -4.82 5.95 -4.88
N LEU A 17 -4.76 5.69 -6.19
CA LEU A 17 -3.54 5.17 -6.84
C LEU A 17 -2.33 6.10 -6.65
N PHE A 18 -2.56 7.39 -6.50
CA PHE A 18 -1.52 8.37 -6.27
C PHE A 18 -1.43 8.78 -4.79
N VAL A 19 -2.56 9.07 -4.16
CA VAL A 19 -2.61 9.61 -2.80
C VAL A 19 -2.06 8.62 -1.77
N ALA A 20 -2.41 7.34 -1.88
CA ALA A 20 -1.99 6.33 -0.90
C ALA A 20 -0.46 6.17 -0.84
N PRO A 21 0.25 5.92 -1.96
CA PRO A 21 1.70 5.77 -1.91
C PRO A 21 2.43 7.08 -1.57
N VAL A 22 1.87 8.25 -1.90
CA VAL A 22 2.46 9.53 -1.51
C VAL A 22 2.38 9.75 -0.01
N ILE A 23 1.22 9.48 0.62
CA ILE A 23 1.09 9.61 2.08
C ILE A 23 2.04 8.63 2.79
N TYR A 24 2.15 7.41 2.29
CA TYR A 24 3.04 6.42 2.86
C TYR A 24 4.53 6.77 2.66
N LEU A 25 4.90 7.35 1.50
CA LEU A 25 6.24 7.87 1.26
C LEU A 25 6.59 8.98 2.26
N ILE A 26 5.64 9.86 2.60
CA ILE A 26 5.86 10.90 3.64
C ILE A 26 6.18 10.22 4.98
N ALA A 27 5.46 9.16 5.35
CA ALA A 27 5.75 8.40 6.57
C ALA A 27 7.19 7.86 6.55
N ASP A 28 7.62 7.23 5.46
CA ASP A 28 8.95 6.65 5.36
C ASP A 28 10.07 7.70 5.35
N VAL A 29 9.85 8.85 4.73
CA VAL A 29 10.78 9.98 4.82
C VAL A 29 10.93 10.44 6.28
N LEU A 30 9.82 10.55 7.01
CA LEU A 30 9.83 10.90 8.43
C LEU A 30 10.55 9.84 9.26
N TYR A 31 10.27 8.55 9.04
CA TYR A 31 11.00 7.46 9.69
C TYR A 31 12.51 7.50 9.39
N ALA A 32 12.89 7.74 8.15
CA ALA A 32 14.31 7.81 7.76
C ALA A 32 15.06 8.97 8.40
N VAL A 33 14.38 10.09 8.66
CA VAL A 33 14.99 11.32 9.20
C VAL A 33 14.86 11.40 10.72
N ARG A 34 13.76 10.94 11.30
CA ARG A 34 13.40 11.14 12.70
C ARG A 34 13.47 9.88 13.56
N GLY A 35 13.59 8.71 12.92
CA GLY A 35 13.62 7.41 13.58
C GLY A 35 12.28 6.66 13.53
N TRP A 36 12.34 5.36 13.79
CA TRP A 36 11.19 4.45 13.62
C TRP A 36 10.12 4.59 14.71
N ASP A 37 10.44 5.24 15.83
CA ASP A 37 9.50 5.48 16.94
C ASP A 37 8.87 6.89 16.86
N ASP A 38 8.98 7.58 15.73
CA ASP A 38 8.43 8.93 15.58
C ASP A 38 6.91 8.89 15.42
N SER A 39 6.19 9.58 16.30
CA SER A 39 4.73 9.60 16.32
C SER A 39 4.11 10.26 15.08
N LEU A 40 4.75 11.30 14.51
CA LEU A 40 4.25 11.96 13.32
C LEU A 40 4.40 11.05 12.10
N ALA A 41 5.53 10.34 11.98
CA ALA A 41 5.71 9.32 10.96
C ALA A 41 4.61 8.24 11.06
N ALA A 42 4.33 7.78 12.28
CA ALA A 42 3.29 6.79 12.55
C ALA A 42 1.88 7.27 12.16
N VAL A 43 1.55 8.55 12.37
CA VAL A 43 0.28 9.13 11.92
C VAL A 43 0.17 9.06 10.39
N PHE A 44 1.22 9.47 9.66
CA PHE A 44 1.22 9.35 8.20
C PHE A 44 1.19 7.90 7.73
N HIS A 45 1.84 6.98 8.47
CA HIS A 45 1.77 5.55 8.19
C HIS A 45 0.32 5.03 8.29
N VAL A 46 -0.40 5.33 9.37
CA VAL A 46 -1.82 4.95 9.55
C VAL A 46 -2.68 5.53 8.43
N LEU A 47 -2.51 6.80 8.11
CA LEU A 47 -3.26 7.46 7.02
C LEU A 47 -2.95 6.83 5.66
N GLY A 48 -1.67 6.56 5.37
CA GLY A 48 -1.24 5.88 4.16
C GLY A 48 -1.79 4.47 4.07
N ALA A 49 -1.68 3.67 5.13
CA ALA A 49 -2.23 2.32 5.20
C ALA A 49 -3.75 2.31 4.96
N THR A 50 -4.46 3.29 5.53
CA THR A 50 -5.90 3.47 5.31
C THR A 50 -6.20 3.84 3.86
N ALA A 51 -5.44 4.76 3.26
CA ALA A 51 -5.59 5.13 1.85
C ALA A 51 -5.30 3.95 0.92
N TYR A 52 -4.37 3.06 1.28
CA TYR A 52 -4.10 1.84 0.53
C TYR A 52 -5.30 0.88 0.47
N ILE A 53 -6.26 0.94 1.38
CA ILE A 53 -7.53 0.19 1.26
C ILE A 53 -8.26 0.60 -0.02
N LEU A 54 -8.33 1.90 -0.30
CA LEU A 54 -8.98 2.41 -1.51
C LEU A 54 -8.22 2.01 -2.78
N LEU A 55 -6.88 2.10 -2.74
CA LEU A 55 -6.02 1.62 -3.82
C LEU A 55 -6.24 0.13 -4.08
N MET A 56 -6.25 -0.70 -3.03
CA MET A 56 -6.53 -2.13 -3.12
C MET A 56 -7.89 -2.40 -3.76
N LEU A 57 -8.96 -1.68 -3.36
CA LEU A 57 -10.28 -1.82 -3.96
C LEU A 57 -10.25 -1.48 -5.45
N ARG A 58 -9.44 -0.49 -5.88
CA ARG A 58 -9.23 -0.21 -7.29
C ARG A 58 -8.57 -1.39 -8.01
N LEU A 59 -7.53 -1.99 -7.43
CA LEU A 59 -6.86 -3.17 -8.01
C LEU A 59 -7.81 -4.37 -8.09
N VAL A 60 -8.64 -4.59 -7.07
CA VAL A 60 -9.69 -5.63 -7.07
C VAL A 60 -10.67 -5.41 -8.23
N ALA A 61 -11.10 -4.16 -8.45
CA ALA A 61 -11.99 -3.81 -9.56
C ALA A 61 -11.36 -4.04 -10.94
N LEU A 62 -10.03 -3.94 -11.06
CA LEU A 62 -9.28 -4.26 -12.28
C LEU A 62 -9.02 -5.78 -12.43
N GLY A 63 -9.11 -6.53 -11.33
CA GLY A 63 -8.91 -7.97 -11.30
C GLY A 63 -10.15 -8.76 -11.75
N ARG A 64 -9.97 -10.07 -11.97
CA ARG A 64 -11.06 -10.98 -12.36
C ARG A 64 -10.94 -12.32 -11.64
N GLY A 65 -12.10 -12.94 -11.38
CA GLY A 65 -12.18 -14.30 -10.84
C GLY A 65 -11.51 -14.47 -9.49
N ALA A 66 -10.92 -15.63 -9.26
CA ALA A 66 -10.30 -15.99 -7.99
C ALA A 66 -9.16 -15.05 -7.56
N LEU A 67 -8.41 -14.50 -8.53
CA LEU A 67 -7.31 -13.59 -8.22
C LEU A 67 -7.82 -12.29 -7.55
N ALA A 68 -8.94 -11.74 -8.03
CA ALA A 68 -9.56 -10.56 -7.41
C ALA A 68 -10.07 -10.88 -5.99
N ALA A 69 -10.68 -12.06 -5.79
CA ALA A 69 -11.15 -12.48 -4.47
C ALA A 69 -9.99 -12.68 -3.48
N VAL A 70 -8.91 -13.34 -3.91
CA VAL A 70 -7.70 -13.52 -3.08
C VAL A 70 -7.06 -12.17 -2.74
N LEU A 71 -6.93 -11.27 -3.74
CA LEU A 71 -6.41 -9.92 -3.53
C LEU A 71 -7.25 -9.14 -2.50
N LEU A 72 -8.59 -9.25 -2.55
CA LEU A 72 -9.46 -8.60 -1.59
C LEU A 72 -9.21 -9.08 -0.15
N VAL A 73 -9.13 -10.40 0.06
CA VAL A 73 -8.93 -10.98 1.40
C VAL A 73 -7.53 -10.66 1.92
N VAL A 74 -6.49 -10.91 1.11
CA VAL A 74 -5.10 -10.64 1.47
C VAL A 74 -4.88 -9.15 1.72
N GLY A 75 -5.48 -8.28 0.89
CA GLY A 75 -5.39 -6.85 1.04
C GLY A 75 -6.06 -6.32 2.30
N ALA A 76 -7.22 -6.87 2.68
CA ALA A 76 -7.88 -6.52 3.92
C ALA A 76 -7.03 -6.88 5.15
N LEU A 77 -6.42 -8.08 5.15
CA LEU A 77 -5.50 -8.50 6.21
C LEU A 77 -4.24 -7.62 6.26
N GLY A 78 -3.65 -7.33 5.10
CA GLY A 78 -2.46 -6.46 5.01
C GLY A 78 -2.74 -5.03 5.49
N ALA A 79 -3.88 -4.47 5.11
CA ALA A 79 -4.28 -3.14 5.58
C ALA A 79 -4.48 -3.12 7.11
N ALA A 80 -5.17 -4.13 7.66
CA ALA A 80 -5.37 -4.24 9.10
C ALA A 80 -4.03 -4.33 9.84
N GLY A 81 -3.10 -5.16 9.37
CA GLY A 81 -1.76 -5.30 9.96
C GLY A 81 -0.95 -4.02 9.91
N ASN A 82 -0.98 -3.29 8.79
CA ASN A 82 -0.27 -2.02 8.66
C ASN A 82 -0.87 -0.91 9.54
N VAL A 83 -2.19 -0.80 9.61
CA VAL A 83 -2.85 0.14 10.51
C VAL A 83 -2.49 -0.18 11.96
N ALA A 84 -2.53 -1.48 12.35
CA ALA A 84 -2.15 -1.92 13.68
C ALA A 84 -0.68 -1.58 14.01
N TYR A 85 0.24 -1.79 13.04
CA TYR A 85 1.65 -1.42 13.21
C TYR A 85 1.82 0.10 13.42
N GLY A 86 1.16 0.93 12.63
CA GLY A 86 1.24 2.38 12.80
C GLY A 86 0.71 2.84 14.16
N PHE A 87 -0.40 2.27 14.65
CA PHE A 87 -0.89 2.54 16.00
C PHE A 87 0.06 2.02 17.09
N ASN A 88 0.71 0.86 16.88
CA ASN A 88 1.74 0.38 17.78
C ASN A 88 2.92 1.36 17.88
N THR A 89 3.37 1.93 16.75
CA THR A 89 4.43 2.96 16.77
C THR A 89 4.00 4.21 17.54
N ILE A 90 2.74 4.65 17.41
CA ILE A 90 2.21 5.75 18.26
C ILE A 90 2.27 5.35 19.74
N HIS A 91 1.85 4.13 20.08
CA HIS A 91 1.88 3.59 21.43
C HIS A 91 3.31 3.59 22.02
N VAL A 92 4.29 3.09 21.26
CA VAL A 92 5.72 3.11 21.64
C VAL A 92 6.23 4.54 21.84
N SER A 93 5.84 5.48 20.97
CA SER A 93 6.23 6.89 21.08
C SER A 93 5.74 7.58 22.36
N LEU A 94 4.71 7.03 23.00
CA LEU A 94 4.18 7.48 24.29
C LEU A 94 4.91 6.85 25.50
N GLY A 95 5.91 5.98 25.26
CA GLY A 95 6.68 5.29 26.29
C GLY A 95 6.10 3.95 26.72
N ASP A 96 5.12 3.43 26.00
CA ASP A 96 4.48 2.15 26.26
C ASP A 96 5.26 0.98 25.62
N THR A 97 4.89 -0.26 25.97
CA THR A 97 5.55 -1.47 25.47
C THR A 97 5.31 -1.67 23.97
N ASP A 98 6.36 -2.01 23.22
CA ASP A 98 6.24 -2.41 21.83
C ASP A 98 5.46 -3.74 21.69
N LEU A 99 4.26 -3.65 21.14
CA LEU A 99 3.38 -4.81 20.92
C LEU A 99 3.91 -5.74 19.85
N VAL A 100 4.72 -5.23 18.91
CA VAL A 100 5.31 -6.04 17.83
C VAL A 100 6.25 -7.10 18.39
N ASP A 101 6.94 -6.80 19.50
CA ASP A 101 7.86 -7.71 20.19
C ASP A 101 7.23 -8.39 21.41
N ALA A 102 5.98 -8.04 21.74
CA ALA A 102 5.27 -8.66 22.84
C ALA A 102 4.82 -10.09 22.50
N SER A 103 4.61 -10.91 23.53
CA SER A 103 4.08 -12.28 23.40
C SER A 103 2.55 -12.33 23.34
N GLY A 104 1.98 -13.48 23.05
CA GLY A 104 0.53 -13.71 23.03
C GLY A 104 -0.16 -13.15 21.80
N ALA A 105 -1.35 -12.57 21.93
CA ALA A 105 -2.16 -12.12 20.80
C ALA A 105 -1.52 -10.99 19.99
N ALA A 106 -0.65 -10.20 20.59
CA ALA A 106 0.08 -9.10 19.95
C ALA A 106 1.02 -9.61 18.82
N THR A 107 1.50 -10.86 18.92
CA THR A 107 2.35 -11.47 17.86
C THR A 107 1.67 -11.51 16.49
N LEU A 108 0.34 -11.33 16.38
CA LEU A 108 -0.38 -11.27 15.11
C LEU A 108 -0.03 -10.03 14.26
N ILE A 109 0.48 -8.96 14.86
CA ILE A 109 0.81 -7.73 14.13
C ILE A 109 1.83 -8.01 13.02
N LYS A 110 2.91 -8.76 13.32
CA LYS A 110 3.97 -9.09 12.34
C LYS A 110 3.44 -9.86 11.12
N PRO A 111 2.81 -11.05 11.27
CA PRO A 111 2.31 -11.79 10.11
C PRO A 111 1.22 -11.03 9.36
N LEU A 112 0.33 -10.29 10.03
CA LEU A 112 -0.66 -9.46 9.36
C LEU A 112 0.00 -8.36 8.52
N GLY A 113 1.05 -7.71 9.04
CA GLY A 113 1.82 -6.71 8.28
C GLY A 113 2.44 -7.26 7.01
N LEU A 114 2.86 -8.53 6.99
CA LEU A 114 3.41 -9.19 5.80
C LEU A 114 2.39 -9.45 4.69
N PHE A 115 1.11 -9.44 4.98
CA PHE A 115 0.09 -9.47 3.93
C PHE A 115 0.08 -8.19 3.07
N PHE A 116 0.63 -7.08 3.56
CA PHE A 116 0.70 -5.86 2.77
C PHE A 116 1.59 -5.98 1.53
N PRO A 117 2.88 -6.36 1.61
CA PRO A 117 3.70 -6.60 0.42
C PRO A 117 3.15 -7.74 -0.45
N LEU A 118 2.52 -8.75 0.12
CA LEU A 118 1.83 -9.79 -0.65
C LEU A 118 0.65 -9.21 -1.45
N THR A 119 -0.10 -8.26 -0.88
CA THR A 119 -1.16 -7.52 -1.61
C THR A 119 -0.60 -6.81 -2.84
N LEU A 120 0.55 -6.16 -2.70
CA LEU A 120 1.21 -5.46 -3.82
C LEU A 120 1.69 -6.44 -4.91
N LEU A 121 2.22 -7.61 -4.52
CA LEU A 121 2.59 -8.68 -5.46
C LEU A 121 1.37 -9.23 -6.23
N LEU A 122 0.26 -9.46 -5.54
CA LEU A 122 -1.00 -9.85 -6.19
C LEU A 122 -1.51 -8.74 -7.11
N GLY A 123 -1.35 -7.47 -6.72
CA GLY A 123 -1.62 -6.30 -7.55
C GLY A 123 -0.79 -6.31 -8.84
N ALA A 124 0.51 -6.62 -8.76
CA ALA A 124 1.36 -6.79 -9.93
C ALA A 124 0.83 -7.90 -10.86
N ALA A 125 0.38 -9.03 -10.30
CA ALA A 125 -0.23 -10.12 -11.06
C ALA A 125 -1.54 -9.71 -11.74
N VAL A 126 -2.37 -8.86 -11.11
CA VAL A 126 -3.58 -8.28 -11.71
C VAL A 126 -3.21 -7.39 -12.90
N LEU A 127 -2.23 -6.50 -12.70
CA LEU A 127 -1.85 -5.46 -13.66
C LEU A 127 -1.08 -5.99 -14.88
N ARG A 128 -0.50 -7.20 -14.81
CA ARG A 128 0.38 -7.76 -15.86
C ARG A 128 -0.23 -7.83 -17.27
N ARG A 129 -1.56 -7.81 -17.38
CA ARG A 129 -2.28 -7.91 -18.66
C ARG A 129 -2.66 -6.56 -19.26
N THR A 130 -2.56 -5.51 -18.47
CA THR A 130 -3.08 -4.17 -18.84
C THR A 130 -2.02 -3.09 -18.75
N GLN A 131 -0.92 -3.35 -18.04
CA GLN A 131 0.14 -2.38 -17.81
C GLN A 131 1.45 -2.77 -18.50
N PRO A 132 2.31 -1.81 -18.85
CA PRO A 132 3.65 -2.08 -19.37
C PRO A 132 4.45 -2.98 -18.43
N LEU A 133 5.29 -3.85 -18.99
CA LEU A 133 6.07 -4.82 -18.21
C LEU A 133 6.94 -4.16 -17.14
N TRP A 134 7.56 -3.01 -17.44
CA TRP A 134 8.39 -2.29 -16.47
C TRP A 134 7.62 -1.87 -15.21
N THR A 135 6.35 -1.45 -15.36
CA THR A 135 5.47 -1.09 -14.23
C THR A 135 5.22 -2.30 -13.33
N VAL A 136 4.93 -3.45 -13.94
CA VAL A 136 4.67 -4.70 -13.22
C VAL A 136 5.92 -5.20 -12.50
N VAL A 137 7.07 -5.14 -13.17
CA VAL A 137 8.37 -5.55 -12.59
C VAL A 137 8.76 -4.62 -11.45
N LEU A 138 8.62 -3.30 -11.63
CA LEU A 138 8.94 -2.33 -10.59
C LEU A 138 8.06 -2.53 -9.36
N LEU A 139 6.75 -2.78 -9.54
CA LEU A 139 5.84 -3.09 -8.44
C LEU A 139 6.24 -4.38 -7.71
N ALA A 140 6.57 -5.43 -8.45
CA ALA A 140 6.99 -6.70 -7.85
C ALA A 140 8.31 -6.55 -7.06
N VAL A 141 9.30 -5.86 -7.62
CA VAL A 141 10.58 -5.60 -6.94
C VAL A 141 10.38 -4.75 -5.68
N ALA A 142 9.61 -3.67 -5.77
CA ALA A 142 9.27 -2.83 -4.62
C ALA A 142 8.55 -3.64 -3.53
N SER A 143 7.60 -4.50 -3.92
CA SER A 143 6.88 -5.37 -2.98
C SER A 143 7.78 -6.34 -2.25
N LEU A 144 8.78 -6.94 -2.94
CA LEU A 144 9.76 -7.85 -2.33
C LEU A 144 10.78 -7.11 -1.46
N ALA A 145 11.15 -5.89 -1.81
CA ALA A 145 12.08 -5.07 -1.03
C ALA A 145 11.40 -4.44 0.21
N TRP A 146 10.07 -4.28 0.19
CA TRP A 146 9.32 -3.66 1.27
C TRP A 146 9.55 -4.33 2.64
N PRO A 147 9.40 -5.67 2.82
CA PRO A 147 9.64 -6.30 4.11
C PRO A 147 11.10 -6.17 4.56
N VAL A 148 12.06 -6.19 3.63
CA VAL A 148 13.46 -5.98 3.97
C VAL A 148 13.66 -4.59 4.57
N ALA A 149 13.10 -3.56 3.94
CA ALA A 149 13.21 -2.18 4.39
C ALA A 149 12.61 -1.97 5.79
N HIS A 150 11.39 -2.48 6.01
CA HIS A 150 10.60 -2.21 7.21
C HIS A 150 10.94 -3.15 8.38
N ILE A 151 11.27 -4.42 8.13
CA ILE A 151 11.66 -5.35 9.20
C ILE A 151 13.09 -5.07 9.69
N ALA A 152 14.00 -4.72 8.77
CA ALA A 152 15.38 -4.37 9.13
C ALA A 152 15.56 -2.89 9.50
N ASN A 153 14.48 -2.10 9.52
CA ASN A 153 14.49 -0.68 9.86
C ASN A 153 15.45 0.15 9.00
N ILE A 154 15.53 -0.15 7.69
CA ILE A 154 16.40 0.56 6.73
C ILE A 154 15.63 1.73 6.11
N GLY A 155 15.63 2.89 6.78
CA GLY A 155 14.78 4.04 6.44
C GLY A 155 14.92 4.51 4.99
N TRP A 156 16.16 4.70 4.48
CA TRP A 156 16.33 5.16 3.09
C TRP A 156 15.96 4.11 2.04
N LEU A 157 16.03 2.81 2.39
CA LEU A 157 15.48 1.76 1.52
C LEU A 157 13.96 1.82 1.49
N ALA A 158 13.30 2.09 2.63
CA ALA A 158 11.85 2.28 2.69
C ALA A 158 11.42 3.47 1.82
N VAL A 159 12.13 4.59 1.89
CA VAL A 159 11.91 5.75 1.01
C VAL A 159 12.04 5.36 -0.47
N ALA A 160 13.11 4.66 -0.86
CA ALA A 160 13.32 4.22 -2.24
C ALA A 160 12.19 3.28 -2.72
N VAL A 161 11.77 2.33 -1.88
CA VAL A 161 10.67 1.41 -2.16
C VAL A 161 9.37 2.18 -2.39
N ASN A 162 9.01 3.11 -1.50
CA ASN A 162 7.77 3.87 -1.65
C ASN A 162 7.82 4.90 -2.78
N ALA A 163 8.98 5.47 -3.10
CA ALA A 163 9.16 6.27 -4.31
C ALA A 163 8.90 5.43 -5.59
N ALA A 164 9.38 4.18 -5.62
CA ALA A 164 9.07 3.25 -6.70
C ALA A 164 7.57 2.91 -6.77
N LEU A 165 6.88 2.75 -5.64
CA LEU A 165 5.43 2.54 -5.60
C LEU A 165 4.67 3.77 -6.11
N VAL A 166 5.08 4.99 -5.74
CA VAL A 166 4.51 6.25 -6.28
C VAL A 166 4.64 6.27 -7.80
N ALA A 167 5.86 6.02 -8.34
CA ALA A 167 6.09 6.00 -9.78
C ALA A 167 5.23 4.94 -10.49
N THR A 168 5.15 3.75 -9.91
CA THR A 168 4.36 2.63 -10.43
C THR A 168 2.87 2.98 -10.51
N PHE A 169 2.27 3.42 -9.41
CA PHE A 169 0.84 3.68 -9.37
C PHE A 169 0.44 4.97 -10.10
N ALA A 170 1.35 5.96 -10.20
CA ALA A 170 1.16 7.09 -11.10
C ALA A 170 1.08 6.63 -12.57
N ALA A 171 1.99 5.72 -12.98
CA ALA A 171 1.93 5.14 -14.31
C ALA A 171 0.64 4.35 -14.55
N VAL A 172 0.18 3.55 -13.56
CA VAL A 172 -1.10 2.83 -13.66
C VAL A 172 -2.26 3.80 -13.84
N ALA A 173 -2.30 4.90 -13.08
CA ALA A 173 -3.35 5.91 -13.19
C ALA A 173 -3.40 6.57 -14.58
N LEU A 174 -2.22 6.84 -15.17
CA LEU A 174 -2.10 7.46 -16.50
C LEU A 174 -2.43 6.51 -17.65
N HIS A 175 -2.14 5.21 -17.50
CA HIS A 175 -2.37 4.21 -18.55
C HIS A 175 -3.72 3.49 -18.42
N THR A 176 -4.45 3.71 -17.35
CA THR A 176 -5.83 3.23 -17.26
C THR A 176 -6.69 4.22 -18.04
N PRO A 177 -7.29 3.82 -19.20
CA PRO A 177 -8.13 4.74 -19.95
C PRO A 177 -9.18 5.29 -19.01
N ALA A 178 -9.24 6.61 -18.88
CA ALA A 178 -10.48 7.23 -18.48
C ALA A 178 -11.48 6.72 -19.52
N GLU A 179 -12.56 6.09 -19.09
CA GLU A 179 -13.64 5.72 -20.00
C GLU A 179 -14.23 7.03 -20.56
N HIS A 180 -13.48 7.65 -21.48
CA HIS A 180 -13.90 8.85 -22.19
C HIS A 180 -14.93 8.38 -23.20
N GLY A 181 -16.18 8.72 -22.92
CA GLY A 181 -17.21 8.66 -23.92
C GLY A 181 -16.80 9.55 -25.09
N GLU A 182 -16.45 8.93 -26.20
CA GLU A 182 -16.58 9.61 -27.47
C GLU A 182 -18.08 9.83 -27.67
N ALA A 183 -18.46 11.11 -27.76
CA ALA A 183 -19.81 11.59 -28.04
C ALA A 183 -20.22 11.28 -29.48
#